data_6e1fbb57c43972e085f37ca5f0c4bd6b
#
_entry.id   6e1fbb57c43972e085f37ca5f0c4bd6b
#
_cell.length_a   1.000
_cell.length_b   1.000
_cell.length_c   1.000
_cell.angle_alpha   90.00
_cell.angle_beta   90.00
_cell.angle_gamma   90.00
#
_symmetry.space_group_name_H-M   'P 1'
#
loop_
_entity.id
_entity.type
_entity.pdbx_description
1 polymer ?
#
loop_
_entity_poly.entity_id
_entity_poly.type
_entity_poly.pdbx_seq_one_letter_code
_entity_poly.pdbx_strand_id
1 'polypeptide(L)'
;MTDTLVIQRATAADAARITEHRRLMFTEEGVGDPANLAASLPLFTPWVEERLTNGDYIGLIAFDGETAAASAGLWRMGFPPGPLNQVPQRAYILNVYTDPAYRRRGLAKRLVSSLLDEARTLGLHVVELHASSAGRPIYEGLGFKATNQMRLFV
;
A
#
# COMPACT_ATOMS: atom_id res chain seq x y z
N MET A 1 -15.80 -14.78 18.16
CA MET A 1 -14.32 -14.90 18.10
C MET A 1 -13.70 -13.56 18.29
N THR A 2 -12.87 -13.42 19.29
CA THR A 2 -12.03 -12.24 19.47
C THR A 2 -11.01 -12.20 18.34
N ASP A 3 -10.98 -11.09 17.63
CA ASP A 3 -9.94 -10.81 16.63
C ASP A 3 -8.61 -10.64 17.37
N THR A 4 -7.70 -11.60 17.21
CA THR A 4 -6.38 -11.59 17.86
C THR A 4 -5.34 -10.84 17.04
N LEU A 5 -5.74 -10.23 15.93
CA LEU A 5 -4.84 -9.51 15.03
C LEU A 5 -4.40 -8.18 15.64
N VAL A 6 -3.10 -7.96 15.64
CA VAL A 6 -2.48 -6.71 16.10
C VAL A 6 -1.92 -5.95 14.91
N ILE A 7 -2.35 -4.70 14.74
CA ILE A 7 -1.82 -3.83 13.70
C ILE A 7 -0.61 -3.08 14.27
N GLN A 8 0.52 -3.20 13.59
CA GLN A 8 1.76 -2.53 13.95
C GLN A 8 2.25 -1.65 12.80
N ARG A 9 2.90 -0.56 13.17
CA ARG A 9 3.63 0.26 12.20
C ARG A 9 4.91 -0.44 11.78
N ALA A 10 5.12 -0.55 10.47
CA ALA A 10 6.31 -1.18 9.92
C ALA A 10 7.56 -0.33 10.18
N THR A 11 8.67 -1.01 10.35
CA THR A 11 10.01 -0.40 10.43
C THR A 11 10.88 -0.90 9.27
N ALA A 12 12.08 -0.38 9.14
CA ALA A 12 13.04 -0.84 8.12
C ALA A 12 13.30 -2.36 8.19
N ALA A 13 13.19 -2.97 9.38
CA ALA A 13 13.31 -4.41 9.56
C ALA A 13 12.22 -5.22 8.85
N ASP A 14 11.11 -4.58 8.48
CA ASP A 14 9.99 -5.22 7.77
C ASP A 14 10.11 -5.15 6.25
N ALA A 15 11.17 -4.57 5.70
CA ALA A 15 11.32 -4.36 4.26
C ALA A 15 11.18 -5.66 3.46
N ALA A 16 11.82 -6.75 3.90
CA ALA A 16 11.73 -8.05 3.24
C ALA A 16 10.32 -8.63 3.28
N ARG A 17 9.60 -8.44 4.39
CA ARG A 17 8.22 -8.88 4.56
C ARG A 17 7.27 -8.12 3.64
N ILE A 18 7.45 -6.82 3.52
CA ILE A 18 6.68 -5.97 2.60
C ILE A 18 6.95 -6.37 1.16
N THR A 19 8.21 -6.65 0.82
CA THR A 19 8.60 -7.13 -0.51
C THR A 19 7.92 -8.46 -0.85
N GLU A 20 7.85 -9.38 0.10
CA GLU A 20 7.17 -10.67 -0.10
C GLU A 20 5.66 -10.50 -0.33
N HIS A 21 5.00 -9.65 0.44
CA HIS A 21 3.59 -9.34 0.21
C HIS A 21 3.37 -8.68 -1.16
N ARG A 22 4.29 -7.81 -1.60
CA ARG A 22 4.24 -7.22 -2.94
C ARG A 22 4.39 -8.27 -4.04
N ARG A 23 5.29 -9.22 -3.88
CA ARG A 23 5.46 -10.34 -4.81
C ARG A 23 4.18 -11.17 -4.93
N LEU A 24 3.60 -11.53 -3.80
CA LEU A 24 2.36 -12.30 -3.75
C LEU A 24 1.19 -11.53 -4.39
N MET A 25 1.07 -10.25 -4.09
CA MET A 25 0.04 -9.37 -4.64
C MET A 25 0.11 -9.32 -6.17
N PHE A 26 1.25 -9.01 -6.74
CA PHE A 26 1.41 -8.91 -8.19
C PHE A 26 1.27 -10.26 -8.90
N THR A 27 1.75 -11.34 -8.28
CA THR A 27 1.60 -12.69 -8.82
C THR A 27 0.12 -13.06 -8.91
N GLU A 28 -0.65 -12.78 -7.87
CA GLU A 28 -2.08 -13.07 -7.80
C GLU A 28 -2.89 -12.21 -8.78
N GLU A 29 -2.53 -10.93 -8.91
CA GLU A 29 -3.19 -10.01 -9.84
C GLU A 29 -2.80 -10.25 -11.30
N GLY A 30 -1.72 -11.00 -11.55
CA GLY A 30 -1.21 -11.24 -12.89
C GLY A 30 -0.68 -9.99 -13.59
N VAL A 31 -0.13 -9.05 -12.82
CA VAL A 31 0.40 -7.81 -13.35
C VAL A 31 1.80 -8.02 -13.91
N GLY A 32 1.96 -7.71 -15.19
CA GLY A 32 3.25 -7.76 -15.87
C GLY A 32 3.77 -9.18 -16.13
N ASP A 33 5.00 -9.25 -16.63
CA ASP A 33 5.70 -10.50 -16.88
C ASP A 33 6.32 -11.01 -15.57
N PRO A 34 6.21 -12.33 -15.25
CA PRO A 34 6.83 -12.90 -14.04
C PRO A 34 8.34 -12.66 -13.93
N ALA A 35 9.07 -12.65 -15.04
CA ALA A 35 10.51 -12.36 -15.04
C ALA A 35 10.78 -10.90 -14.65
N ASN A 36 9.96 -9.97 -15.12
CA ASN A 36 10.05 -8.55 -14.74
C ASN A 36 9.70 -8.34 -13.26
N LEU A 37 8.70 -9.05 -12.76
CA LEU A 37 8.38 -9.02 -11.33
C LEU A 37 9.59 -9.49 -10.53
N ALA A 38 10.15 -10.66 -10.84
CA ALA A 38 11.32 -11.20 -10.14
C ALA A 38 12.51 -10.24 -10.16
N ALA A 39 12.76 -9.59 -11.30
CA ALA A 39 13.84 -8.60 -11.44
C ALA A 39 13.58 -7.32 -10.64
N SER A 40 12.33 -6.95 -10.40
CA SER A 40 11.96 -5.73 -9.67
C SER A 40 12.14 -5.86 -8.15
N LEU A 41 12.01 -7.06 -7.59
CA LEU A 41 12.01 -7.26 -6.14
C LEU A 41 13.33 -6.89 -5.45
N PRO A 42 14.51 -7.26 -5.99
CA PRO A 42 15.78 -6.82 -5.42
C PRO A 42 16.00 -5.29 -5.47
N LEU A 43 15.31 -4.61 -6.36
CA LEU A 43 15.32 -3.15 -6.47
C LEU A 43 14.33 -2.51 -5.50
N PHE A 44 13.21 -3.17 -5.26
CA PHE A 44 12.16 -2.66 -4.38
C PHE A 44 12.57 -2.70 -2.89
N THR A 45 13.20 -3.77 -2.44
CA THR A 45 13.54 -3.93 -1.03
C THR A 45 14.38 -2.76 -0.47
N PRO A 46 15.50 -2.37 -1.09
CA PRO A 46 16.26 -1.20 -0.62
C PRO A 46 15.49 0.11 -0.78
N TRP A 47 14.66 0.23 -1.81
CA TRP A 47 13.81 1.40 -2.02
C TRP A 47 12.84 1.62 -0.85
N VAL A 48 12.16 0.56 -0.41
CA VAL A 48 11.20 0.65 0.70
C VAL A 48 11.91 0.77 2.05
N GLU A 49 13.04 0.10 2.24
CA GLU A 49 13.84 0.18 3.48
C GLU A 49 14.28 1.62 3.75
N GLU A 50 14.81 2.31 2.75
CA GLU A 50 15.19 3.72 2.86
C GLU A 50 14.00 4.59 3.27
N ARG A 51 12.85 4.38 2.66
CA ARG A 51 11.65 5.19 2.90
C ARG A 51 10.95 4.87 4.22
N LEU A 52 11.04 3.65 4.68
CA LEU A 52 10.63 3.30 6.04
C LEU A 52 11.49 4.02 7.07
N THR A 53 12.80 4.14 6.79
CA THR A 53 13.76 4.80 7.68
C THR A 53 13.52 6.31 7.73
N ASN A 54 13.29 6.96 6.59
CA ASN A 54 13.17 8.43 6.52
C ASN A 54 11.73 8.93 6.68
N GLY A 55 10.73 8.05 6.78
CA GLY A 55 9.33 8.42 6.96
C GLY A 55 8.56 8.70 5.67
N ASP A 56 9.17 8.54 4.50
CA ASP A 56 8.48 8.70 3.21
C ASP A 56 7.55 7.53 2.89
N TYR A 57 7.74 6.39 3.52
CA TYR A 57 6.83 5.24 3.45
C TYR A 57 6.31 4.91 4.85
N ILE A 58 5.00 4.90 4.99
CA ILE A 58 4.32 4.47 6.20
C ILE A 58 3.66 3.13 5.91
N GLY A 59 4.14 2.09 6.55
CA GLY A 59 3.59 0.75 6.43
C GLY A 59 2.82 0.34 7.65
N LEU A 60 1.71 -0.37 7.45
CA LEU A 60 0.94 -1.01 8.51
C LEU A 60 0.87 -2.51 8.22
N ILE A 61 1.11 -3.32 9.23
CA ILE A 61 1.07 -4.77 9.13
C ILE A 61 0.15 -5.31 10.22
N ALA A 62 -0.80 -6.14 9.83
CA ALA A 62 -1.64 -6.90 10.76
C ALA A 62 -0.98 -8.24 11.03
N PHE A 63 -0.66 -8.49 12.29
CA PHE A 63 -0.03 -9.72 12.74
C PHE A 63 -1.00 -10.62 13.48
N ASP A 64 -0.94 -11.91 13.16
CA ASP A 64 -1.49 -13.00 13.96
C ASP A 64 -0.31 -13.76 14.57
N GLY A 65 0.02 -13.46 15.82
CA GLY A 65 1.29 -13.90 16.41
C GLY A 65 2.48 -13.34 15.60
N GLU A 66 3.28 -14.23 15.04
CA GLU A 66 4.44 -13.87 14.19
C GLU A 66 4.09 -13.82 12.70
N THR A 67 2.87 -14.22 12.34
CA THR A 67 2.42 -14.26 10.94
C THR A 67 1.90 -12.89 10.50
N ALA A 68 2.49 -12.33 9.44
CA ALA A 68 1.97 -11.13 8.80
C ALA A 68 0.75 -11.50 7.94
N ALA A 69 -0.44 -11.27 8.48
CA ALA A 69 -1.71 -11.64 7.85
C ALA A 69 -2.11 -10.69 6.72
N ALA A 70 -1.78 -9.42 6.85
CA ALA A 70 -2.09 -8.39 5.86
C ALA A 70 -1.14 -7.19 6.02
N SER A 71 -0.98 -6.43 4.97
CA SER A 71 -0.23 -5.17 5.01
C SER A 71 -0.77 -4.16 4.00
N ALA A 72 -0.45 -2.90 4.24
CA ALA A 72 -0.71 -1.80 3.32
C ALA A 72 0.33 -0.70 3.55
N GLY A 73 0.60 0.07 2.53
CA GLY A 73 1.56 1.17 2.60
C GLY A 73 1.01 2.48 2.05
N LEU A 74 1.54 3.56 2.57
CA LEU A 74 1.36 4.91 2.07
C LEU A 74 2.74 5.46 1.73
N TRP A 75 2.93 5.83 0.48
CA TRP A 75 4.14 6.52 0.04
C TRP A 75 3.85 8.02 -0.11
N ARG A 76 4.71 8.84 0.48
CA ARG A 76 4.67 10.30 0.31
C ARG A 76 5.35 10.64 -1.00
N MET A 77 4.56 10.64 -2.07
CA MET A 77 5.03 10.84 -3.43
C MET A 77 5.22 12.32 -3.72
N GLY A 78 6.41 12.72 -4.18
CA GLY A 78 6.64 14.06 -4.67
C GLY A 78 5.75 14.38 -5.87
N PHE A 79 5.08 15.54 -5.84
CA PHE A 79 4.19 15.97 -6.91
C PHE A 79 4.15 17.49 -6.97
N PRO A 80 4.11 18.11 -8.16
CA PRO A 80 4.07 19.56 -8.27
C PRO A 80 2.83 20.15 -7.57
N PRO A 81 2.97 21.26 -6.85
CA PRO A 81 1.81 21.99 -6.35
C PRO A 81 0.86 22.39 -7.47
N GLY A 82 -0.43 22.29 -7.22
CA GLY A 82 -1.44 22.58 -8.21
C GLY A 82 -2.80 22.92 -7.59
N PRO A 83 -3.83 23.13 -8.43
CA PRO A 83 -5.13 23.59 -7.96
C PRO A 83 -5.87 22.58 -7.06
N LEU A 84 -5.57 21.28 -7.20
CA LEU A 84 -6.18 20.24 -6.36
C LEU A 84 -5.42 20.06 -5.04
N ASN A 85 -4.13 20.39 -5.02
CA ASN A 85 -3.27 20.18 -3.87
C ASN A 85 -2.06 21.10 -3.96
N GLN A 86 -1.92 22.00 -2.99
CA GLN A 86 -0.84 22.99 -2.94
C GLN A 86 0.42 22.47 -2.24
N VAL A 87 0.31 21.35 -1.54
CA VAL A 87 1.47 20.68 -0.92
C VAL A 87 2.26 19.93 -2.01
N PRO A 88 3.61 19.97 -2.00
CA PRO A 88 4.42 19.34 -3.04
C PRO A 88 4.54 17.83 -2.90
N GLN A 89 3.56 17.19 -2.29
CA GLN A 89 3.47 15.74 -2.10
C GLN A 89 2.02 15.29 -2.19
N ARG A 90 1.84 14.05 -2.65
CA ARG A 90 0.58 13.31 -2.56
C ARG A 90 0.81 12.03 -1.79
N ALA A 91 -0.24 11.50 -1.18
CA ALA A 91 -0.22 10.16 -0.63
C ALA A 91 -0.53 9.16 -1.75
N TYR A 92 0.27 8.13 -1.86
CA TYR A 92 0.04 7.03 -2.77
C TYR A 92 -0.10 5.74 -1.97
N ILE A 93 -1.26 5.10 -2.01
CA ILE A 93 -1.52 3.82 -1.35
C ILE A 93 -1.03 2.69 -2.26
N LEU A 94 -0.22 1.80 -1.72
CA LEU A 94 0.37 0.69 -2.45
C LEU A 94 0.57 -0.53 -1.55
N ASN A 95 0.88 -1.67 -2.16
CA ASN A 95 1.18 -2.90 -1.45
C ASN A 95 0.07 -3.35 -0.50
N VAL A 96 -1.19 -3.15 -0.90
CA VAL A 96 -2.33 -3.65 -0.13
C VAL A 96 -2.50 -5.13 -0.42
N TYR A 97 -2.22 -5.95 0.59
CA TYR A 97 -2.28 -7.40 0.47
C TYR A 97 -2.86 -8.02 1.74
N THR A 98 -3.69 -9.02 1.55
CA THR A 98 -4.20 -9.87 2.63
C THR A 98 -3.96 -11.33 2.25
N ASP A 99 -3.31 -12.07 3.14
CA ASP A 99 -3.12 -13.50 2.97
C ASP A 99 -4.49 -14.18 2.80
N PRO A 100 -4.63 -15.13 1.86
CA PRO A 100 -5.90 -15.79 1.58
C PRO A 100 -6.60 -16.36 2.82
N ALA A 101 -5.84 -16.88 3.79
CA ALA A 101 -6.38 -17.43 5.04
C ALA A 101 -7.07 -16.39 5.93
N TYR A 102 -6.80 -15.10 5.71
CA TYR A 102 -7.31 -13.99 6.52
C TYR A 102 -8.28 -13.09 5.79
N ARG A 103 -8.68 -13.45 4.58
CA ARG A 103 -9.61 -12.66 3.77
C ARG A 103 -11.02 -12.67 4.34
N ARG A 104 -11.85 -11.70 3.90
CA ARG A 104 -13.23 -11.50 4.33
C ARG A 104 -13.38 -11.13 5.80
N ARG A 105 -12.33 -10.54 6.39
CA ARG A 105 -12.33 -10.00 7.76
C ARG A 105 -12.23 -8.48 7.80
N GLY A 106 -12.29 -7.82 6.64
CA GLY A 106 -12.21 -6.36 6.53
C GLY A 106 -10.82 -5.78 6.79
N LEU A 107 -9.75 -6.56 6.71
CA LEU A 107 -8.40 -6.11 7.02
C LEU A 107 -7.89 -5.03 6.07
N ALA A 108 -8.07 -5.22 4.76
CA ALA A 108 -7.65 -4.22 3.77
C ALA A 108 -8.33 -2.87 4.02
N LYS A 109 -9.64 -2.87 4.24
CA LYS A 109 -10.40 -1.65 4.56
C LYS A 109 -9.89 -1.00 5.84
N ARG A 110 -9.63 -1.77 6.87
CA ARG A 110 -9.14 -1.29 8.15
C ARG A 110 -7.74 -0.67 8.04
N LEU A 111 -6.82 -1.33 7.32
CA LEU A 111 -5.47 -0.81 7.10
C LEU A 111 -5.48 0.46 6.25
N VAL A 112 -6.23 0.46 5.15
CA VAL A 112 -6.32 1.65 4.27
C VAL A 112 -6.99 2.81 5.00
N SER A 113 -8.05 2.58 5.78
CA SER A 113 -8.68 3.63 6.60
C SER A 113 -7.68 4.27 7.57
N SER A 114 -6.83 3.47 8.22
CA SER A 114 -5.79 3.97 9.10
C SER A 114 -4.75 4.79 8.35
N LEU A 115 -4.37 4.39 7.14
CA LEU A 115 -3.46 5.16 6.29
C LEU A 115 -4.08 6.47 5.80
N LEU A 116 -5.39 6.52 5.57
CA LEU A 116 -6.08 7.77 5.25
C LEU A 116 -6.03 8.75 6.43
N ASP A 117 -6.13 8.26 7.65
CA ASP A 117 -5.96 9.09 8.86
C ASP A 117 -4.52 9.61 8.98
N GLU A 118 -3.53 8.79 8.65
CA GLU A 118 -2.13 9.23 8.57
C GLU A 118 -1.95 10.34 7.52
N ALA A 119 -2.54 10.19 6.34
CA ALA A 119 -2.49 11.21 5.29
C ALA A 119 -3.07 12.54 5.77
N ARG A 120 -4.20 12.51 6.47
CA ARG A 120 -4.80 13.72 7.06
C ARG A 120 -3.88 14.37 8.07
N THR A 121 -3.30 13.60 8.97
CA THR A 121 -2.35 14.09 9.98
C THR A 121 -1.13 14.73 9.34
N LEU A 122 -0.65 14.19 8.22
CA LEU A 122 0.49 14.73 7.48
C LEU A 122 0.14 15.93 6.59
N GLY A 123 -1.12 16.31 6.50
CA GLY A 123 -1.57 17.40 5.61
C GLY A 123 -1.52 17.03 4.12
N LEU A 124 -1.58 15.75 3.80
CA LEU A 124 -1.65 15.26 2.42
C LEU A 124 -3.12 15.18 2.00
N HIS A 125 -3.52 16.07 1.10
CA HIS A 125 -4.93 16.24 0.74
C HIS A 125 -5.40 15.39 -0.44
N VAL A 126 -4.47 14.86 -1.23
CA VAL A 126 -4.76 13.99 -2.36
C VAL A 126 -4.17 12.62 -2.06
N VAL A 127 -5.01 11.60 -2.14
CA VAL A 127 -4.63 10.19 -1.97
C VAL A 127 -4.98 9.45 -3.26
N GLU A 128 -4.01 8.79 -3.84
CA GLU A 128 -4.14 8.04 -5.08
C GLU A 128 -3.74 6.59 -4.90
N LEU A 129 -4.25 5.72 -5.74
CA LEU A 129 -3.88 4.31 -5.80
C LEU A 129 -4.22 3.72 -7.18
N HIS A 130 -3.63 2.57 -7.48
CA HIS A 130 -4.07 1.73 -8.58
C HIS A 130 -4.94 0.60 -8.01
N ALA A 131 -6.22 0.57 -8.39
CA ALA A 131 -7.16 -0.42 -7.88
C ALA A 131 -7.08 -1.71 -8.72
N SER A 132 -6.85 -2.85 -8.05
CA SER A 132 -7.14 -4.15 -8.66
C SER A 132 -8.66 -4.34 -8.77
N SER A 133 -9.10 -5.26 -9.63
CA SER A 133 -10.52 -5.58 -9.76
C SER A 133 -11.12 -6.05 -8.43
N ALA A 134 -10.38 -6.83 -7.66
CA ALA A 134 -10.83 -7.33 -6.35
C ALA A 134 -10.87 -6.23 -5.28
N GLY A 135 -9.92 -5.29 -5.31
CA GLY A 135 -9.82 -4.20 -4.32
C GLY A 135 -10.74 -3.02 -4.60
N ARG A 136 -11.13 -2.82 -5.86
CA ARG A 136 -11.91 -1.65 -6.29
C ARG A 136 -13.17 -1.39 -5.46
N PRO A 137 -14.02 -2.39 -5.13
CA PRO A 137 -15.20 -2.14 -4.29
C PRO A 137 -14.85 -1.60 -2.91
N ILE A 138 -13.74 -2.03 -2.33
CA ILE A 138 -13.26 -1.56 -1.03
C ILE A 138 -12.90 -0.07 -1.13
N TYR A 139 -12.15 0.31 -2.15
CA TYR A 139 -11.71 1.69 -2.34
C TYR A 139 -12.89 2.63 -2.68
N GLU A 140 -13.79 2.20 -3.53
CA GLU A 140 -15.01 2.97 -3.83
C GLU A 140 -15.85 3.18 -2.56
N GLY A 141 -15.96 2.15 -1.70
CA GLY A 141 -16.63 2.26 -0.41
C GLY A 141 -15.97 3.25 0.55
N LEU A 142 -14.67 3.50 0.40
CA LEU A 142 -13.91 4.50 1.16
C LEU A 142 -13.96 5.91 0.55
N GLY A 143 -14.62 6.08 -0.61
CA GLY A 143 -14.76 7.36 -1.27
C GLY A 143 -13.79 7.62 -2.43
N PHE A 144 -12.97 6.64 -2.80
CA PHE A 144 -12.12 6.77 -3.99
C PHE A 144 -12.95 6.77 -5.26
N LYS A 145 -12.55 7.59 -6.22
CA LYS A 145 -13.18 7.71 -7.53
C LYS A 145 -12.14 7.57 -8.63
N ALA A 146 -12.56 7.00 -9.75
CA ALA A 146 -11.71 6.91 -10.92
C ALA A 146 -11.32 8.30 -11.42
N THR A 147 -10.10 8.44 -11.91
CA THR A 147 -9.59 9.67 -12.51
C THR A 147 -9.39 9.47 -14.02
N ASN A 148 -8.92 10.52 -14.68
CA ASN A 148 -8.65 10.52 -16.12
C ASN A 148 -7.17 10.27 -16.46
N GLN A 149 -6.39 9.74 -15.53
CA GLN A 149 -4.99 9.42 -15.80
C GLN A 149 -4.89 8.36 -16.91
N MET A 150 -3.94 8.57 -17.80
CA MET A 150 -3.62 7.65 -18.90
C MET A 150 -2.20 7.16 -18.78
N ARG A 151 -1.91 5.98 -19.33
CA ARG A 151 -0.60 5.34 -19.31
C ARG A 151 -0.21 4.84 -20.69
N LEU A 152 1.05 5.05 -21.05
CA LEU A 152 1.67 4.48 -22.25
C LEU A 152 2.98 3.81 -21.85
N PHE A 153 3.20 2.59 -22.31
CA PHE A 153 4.51 1.94 -22.25
C PHE A 153 5.28 2.24 -23.54
N VAL A 154 6.50 2.72 -23.41
CA VAL A 154 7.37 3.11 -24.53
C VAL A 154 8.56 2.20 -24.68
#